data_919ca12703f1c436f7322fb032403557
#
_entry.id   919ca12703f1c436f7322fb032403557
#
_cell.length_a   1.000
_cell.length_b   1.000
_cell.length_c   1.000
_cell.angle_alpha   90.00
_cell.angle_beta   90.00
_cell.angle_gamma   90.00
#
_symmetry.space_group_name_H-M   'P 1'
#
loop_
_entity.id
_entity.type
_entity.pdbx_description
1 polymer ?
#
loop_
_entity_poly.entity_id
_entity_poly.type
_entity_poly.pdbx_seq_one_letter_code
_entity_poly.pdbx_strand_id
1 'polypeptide(L)'
;MLKYNQLRVGRYNILGKIRYNSQPPQRQQPLYNRLSNALLVVYDQNGNRLGVLENADDPILEQEIGSVDTLTFSLPYNDPKREYIQNENIVEVVNQRYFIRDVSKVRAGGRLELVVYCEATWYDLQYTEPMKALSWQDATPEQIMADILDGTGWTVGRVEVTERRNLQLEEGLTNRLKALRELPNVFTGELWFNTSNNTVDFLRPEGRDSGASIVYRKNMKEIEVNYSTKNLVTKLYLYGKNNMTIEDAHPEGLPYIENYQYTTKKKVMVVKDERFTNPFHLYERGVYALSILSRPTASYVMKVADLSRMSGLSHEQFALGDNVFVYDKELGIN
;
A
#
# COMPACT_ATOMS: atom_id res chain seq x y z
N MET A 1 3.70 -22.28 25.93
CA MET A 1 2.67 -22.26 24.88
C MET A 1 3.06 -21.15 23.91
N LEU A 2 3.58 -21.48 22.73
CA LEU A 2 4.04 -20.48 21.76
C LEU A 2 2.82 -19.73 21.22
N LYS A 3 2.68 -18.43 21.53
CA LYS A 3 1.70 -17.56 20.91
C LYS A 3 2.17 -17.30 19.47
N TYR A 4 1.46 -17.83 18.49
CA TYR A 4 1.78 -17.66 17.08
C TYR A 4 1.30 -16.32 16.57
N ASN A 5 2.19 -15.58 15.88
CA ASN A 5 1.81 -14.42 15.07
C ASN A 5 0.92 -14.87 13.92
N GLN A 6 -0.22 -14.24 13.75
CA GLN A 6 -1.08 -14.46 12.60
C GLN A 6 -0.84 -13.33 11.59
N LEU A 7 -0.26 -13.66 10.46
CA LEU A 7 -0.19 -12.80 9.29
C LEU A 7 -1.40 -13.14 8.40
N ARG A 8 -2.27 -12.16 8.13
CA ARG A 8 -3.20 -12.22 7.01
C ARG A 8 -2.51 -11.51 5.85
N VAL A 9 -2.13 -12.25 4.84
CA VAL A 9 -1.46 -11.71 3.65
C VAL A 9 -2.51 -11.32 2.63
N GLY A 10 -2.49 -10.08 2.20
CA GLY A 10 -3.37 -9.54 1.16
C GLY A 10 -3.09 -10.15 -0.22
N ARG A 11 -3.91 -9.81 -1.19
CA ARG A 11 -3.97 -10.41 -2.53
C ARG A 11 -2.63 -10.38 -3.28
N TYR A 12 -2.16 -11.54 -3.72
CA TYR A 12 -1.04 -11.70 -4.66
C TYR A 12 -1.55 -12.18 -6.03
N ASN A 13 -0.96 -11.64 -7.09
CA ASN A 13 -1.23 -12.07 -8.46
C ASN A 13 -0.18 -13.11 -8.86
N ILE A 14 -0.57 -14.38 -9.05
CA ILE A 14 0.36 -15.51 -9.27
C ILE A 14 0.77 -15.69 -10.74
N LEU A 15 0.17 -15.03 -11.68
CA LEU A 15 0.60 -15.13 -13.06
C LEU A 15 1.63 -14.03 -13.40
N GLY A 16 2.88 -14.30 -12.99
CA GLY A 16 4.06 -13.50 -13.36
C GLY A 16 4.10 -12.12 -12.71
N LYS A 17 4.97 -11.93 -11.74
CA LYS A 17 5.63 -10.70 -11.24
C LYS A 17 4.93 -9.33 -11.45
N ILE A 18 3.59 -9.24 -11.40
CA ILE A 18 2.91 -7.95 -11.60
C ILE A 18 1.89 -7.75 -10.48
N ARG A 19 2.18 -6.80 -9.60
CA ARG A 19 1.22 -6.24 -8.66
C ARG A 19 0.34 -5.21 -9.36
N TYR A 20 -0.95 -5.29 -9.13
CA TYR A 20 -1.90 -4.37 -9.71
C TYR A 20 -2.28 -3.27 -8.71
N ASN A 21 -2.04 -2.02 -9.09
CA ASN A 21 -2.44 -0.86 -8.30
C ASN A 21 -3.04 0.25 -9.18
N SER A 22 -4.15 -0.04 -9.88
CA SER A 22 -4.90 1.00 -10.60
C SER A 22 -6.32 0.56 -10.97
N GLN A 23 -7.02 -0.08 -10.04
CA GLN A 23 -8.48 -0.16 -10.10
C GLN A 23 -9.08 0.58 -8.90
N PRO A 24 -10.31 1.15 -9.05
CA PRO A 24 -11.04 1.60 -7.87
C PRO A 24 -11.13 0.44 -6.88
N PRO A 25 -10.99 0.67 -5.59
CA PRO A 25 -10.64 -0.34 -4.62
C PRO A 25 -11.72 -1.40 -4.50
N GLN A 26 -11.51 -2.55 -5.12
CA GLN A 26 -11.95 -3.75 -4.44
C GLN A 26 -11.02 -3.83 -3.24
N ARG A 27 -11.54 -3.61 -2.04
CA ARG A 27 -10.79 -3.61 -0.78
C ARG A 27 -9.79 -4.76 -0.81
N GLN A 28 -8.52 -4.42 -0.97
CA GLN A 28 -7.43 -5.35 -0.73
C GLN A 28 -7.58 -5.73 0.74
N GLN A 29 -7.37 -7.00 1.08
CA GLN A 29 -7.38 -7.39 2.48
C GLN A 29 -6.06 -6.89 3.07
N PRO A 30 -6.10 -6.09 4.15
CA PRO A 30 -4.89 -5.57 4.75
C PRO A 30 -4.01 -6.70 5.33
N LEU A 31 -2.71 -6.43 5.40
CA LEU A 31 -1.77 -7.28 6.11
C LEU A 31 -1.93 -7.02 7.60
N TYR A 32 -2.41 -8.01 8.35
CA TYR A 32 -2.47 -7.97 9.82
C TYR A 32 -1.24 -8.67 10.40
N ASN A 33 -0.40 -7.92 11.09
CA ASN A 33 0.75 -8.45 11.79
C ASN A 33 0.58 -8.26 13.30
N ARG A 34 0.38 -9.37 14.03
CA ARG A 34 0.38 -9.36 15.48
C ARG A 34 1.81 -9.32 15.98
N LEU A 35 2.22 -8.20 16.55
CA LEU A 35 3.57 -7.93 17.00
C LEU A 35 3.81 -8.46 18.41
N SER A 36 3.87 -9.79 18.59
CA SER A 36 4.17 -10.37 19.91
C SER A 36 5.56 -9.94 20.39
N ASN A 37 5.64 -9.37 21.60
CA ASN A 37 6.84 -8.85 22.25
C ASN A 37 7.51 -7.66 21.52
N ALA A 38 6.80 -6.92 20.68
CA ALA A 38 7.31 -5.66 20.16
C ALA A 38 7.34 -4.61 21.29
N LEU A 39 8.43 -3.86 21.34
CA LEU A 39 8.53 -2.72 22.24
C LEU A 39 7.80 -1.53 21.64
N LEU A 40 6.79 -1.03 22.32
CA LEU A 40 6.10 0.21 21.96
C LEU A 40 6.75 1.36 22.72
N VAL A 41 7.41 2.26 22.01
CA VAL A 41 8.05 3.45 22.57
C VAL A 41 7.12 4.65 22.39
N VAL A 42 6.83 5.39 23.46
CA VAL A 42 5.94 6.55 23.40
C VAL A 42 6.76 7.84 23.47
N TYR A 43 6.37 8.79 22.62
CA TYR A 43 6.88 10.16 22.61
C TYR A 43 5.70 11.13 22.77
N ASP A 44 5.98 12.31 23.33
CA ASP A 44 5.01 13.40 23.33
C ASP A 44 4.84 14.03 21.94
N GLN A 45 3.93 14.97 21.82
CA GLN A 45 3.65 15.71 20.57
C GLN A 45 4.86 16.52 20.07
N ASN A 46 5.84 16.80 20.93
CA ASN A 46 7.07 17.52 20.58
C ASN A 46 8.22 16.56 20.20
N GLY A 47 7.98 15.26 20.24
CA GLY A 47 8.97 14.23 19.95
C GLY A 47 9.90 13.88 21.12
N ASN A 48 9.60 14.33 22.35
CA ASN A 48 10.36 13.93 23.52
C ASN A 48 9.93 12.52 23.96
N ARG A 49 10.91 11.65 24.19
CA ARG A 49 10.64 10.27 24.61
C ARG A 49 10.07 10.23 26.04
N LEU A 50 8.87 9.65 26.20
CA LEU A 50 8.21 9.44 27.49
C LEU A 50 8.59 8.10 28.13
N GLY A 51 8.62 7.01 27.34
CA GLY A 51 8.99 5.71 27.85
C GLY A 51 8.64 4.55 26.92
N VAL A 52 8.69 3.34 27.47
CA VAL A 52 8.34 2.08 26.78
C VAL A 52 7.13 1.47 27.49
N LEU A 53 6.17 0.96 26.74
CA LEU A 53 4.99 0.26 27.25
C LEU A 53 5.27 -1.24 27.32
N GLU A 54 5.80 -1.73 28.43
CA GLU A 54 6.16 -3.14 28.59
C GLU A 54 4.92 -4.04 28.78
N ASN A 55 3.83 -3.46 29.29
CA ASN A 55 2.60 -4.19 29.56
C ASN A 55 1.52 -4.00 28.47
N ALA A 56 1.89 -3.43 27.31
CA ALA A 56 0.99 -3.38 26.17
C ALA A 56 0.71 -4.81 25.69
N ASP A 57 -0.57 -5.13 25.54
CA ASP A 57 -1.01 -6.45 25.07
C ASP A 57 -1.60 -6.33 23.66
N ASP A 58 -1.42 -7.41 22.92
CA ASP A 58 -1.99 -7.66 21.60
C ASP A 58 -1.75 -6.53 20.56
N PRO A 59 -0.52 -6.03 20.38
CA PRO A 59 -0.26 -5.03 19.36
C PRO A 59 -0.45 -5.62 17.96
N ILE A 60 -1.37 -5.03 17.19
CA ILE A 60 -1.70 -5.43 15.82
C ILE A 60 -1.36 -4.28 14.88
N LEU A 61 -0.48 -4.54 13.93
CA LEU A 61 -0.17 -3.66 12.83
C LEU A 61 -0.98 -4.09 11.60
N GLU A 62 -1.77 -3.17 11.07
CA GLU A 62 -2.53 -3.37 9.84
C GLU A 62 -1.94 -2.49 8.75
N GLN A 63 -1.54 -3.09 7.63
CA GLN A 63 -0.90 -2.42 6.52
C GLN A 63 -1.52 -2.81 5.19
N GLU A 64 -1.73 -1.82 4.33
CA GLU A 64 -2.28 -2.01 2.99
C GLU A 64 -1.65 -1.00 2.03
N ILE A 65 -1.17 -1.46 0.86
CA ILE A 65 -0.59 -0.56 -0.14
C ILE A 65 -1.65 0.46 -0.60
N GLY A 66 -1.31 1.76 -0.48
CA GLY A 66 -2.19 2.86 -0.85
C GLY A 66 -3.21 3.26 0.21
N SER A 67 -3.29 2.55 1.34
CA SER A 67 -4.12 2.88 2.51
C SER A 67 -3.26 3.37 3.67
N VAL A 68 -3.89 3.81 4.76
CA VAL A 68 -3.18 4.20 5.97
C VAL A 68 -2.76 2.95 6.76
N ASP A 69 -1.52 2.92 7.22
CA ASP A 69 -1.08 1.91 8.18
C ASP A 69 -1.61 2.26 9.56
N THR A 70 -2.16 1.28 10.26
CA THR A 70 -2.72 1.46 11.61
C THR A 70 -2.08 0.53 12.63
N LEU A 71 -1.99 0.98 13.86
CA LEU A 71 -1.54 0.20 15.00
C LEU A 71 -2.63 0.21 16.08
N THR A 72 -3.03 -0.98 16.53
CA THR A 72 -3.93 -1.13 17.66
C THR A 72 -3.27 -1.96 18.76
N PHE A 73 -3.50 -1.59 20.02
CA PHE A 73 -3.03 -2.36 21.18
C PHE A 73 -3.91 -2.07 22.40
N SER A 74 -3.79 -2.89 23.43
CA SER A 74 -4.40 -2.60 24.72
C SER A 74 -3.35 -2.40 25.81
N LEU A 75 -3.71 -1.63 26.86
CA LEU A 75 -2.89 -1.40 28.05
C LEU A 75 -3.76 -1.53 29.30
N PRO A 76 -3.33 -2.26 30.34
CA PRO A 76 -4.06 -2.31 31.60
C PRO A 76 -4.29 -0.91 32.17
N TYR A 77 -5.52 -0.61 32.59
CA TYR A 77 -5.88 0.74 33.08
C TYR A 77 -5.10 1.16 34.32
N ASN A 78 -4.62 0.21 35.12
CA ASN A 78 -3.78 0.45 36.29
C ASN A 78 -2.28 0.53 35.99
N ASP A 79 -1.89 0.48 34.69
CA ASP A 79 -0.50 0.66 34.30
C ASP A 79 -0.03 2.07 34.69
N PRO A 80 1.16 2.22 35.34
CA PRO A 80 1.68 3.53 35.71
C PRO A 80 1.98 4.43 34.51
N LYS A 81 2.20 3.86 33.31
CA LYS A 81 2.49 4.60 32.07
C LYS A 81 1.23 4.93 31.26
N ARG A 82 0.04 4.66 31.79
CA ARG A 82 -1.22 5.02 31.11
C ARG A 82 -1.34 6.51 30.81
N GLU A 83 -0.67 7.36 31.58
CA GLU A 83 -0.65 8.81 31.38
C GLU A 83 0.08 9.24 30.10
N TYR A 84 0.93 8.36 29.53
CA TYR A 84 1.57 8.58 28.22
C TYR A 84 0.59 8.36 27.07
N ILE A 85 -0.53 7.67 27.31
CA ILE A 85 -1.56 7.38 26.32
C ILE A 85 -2.50 8.59 26.22
N GLN A 86 -2.10 9.56 25.41
CA GLN A 86 -2.86 10.76 25.11
C GLN A 86 -2.98 10.91 23.60
N ASN A 87 -4.13 11.42 23.13
CA ASN A 87 -4.31 11.71 21.71
C ASN A 87 -3.20 12.62 21.21
N GLU A 88 -2.75 12.41 19.99
CA GLU A 88 -1.66 13.10 19.31
C GLU A 88 -0.24 12.78 19.83
N ASN A 89 -0.09 12.03 20.93
CA ASN A 89 1.21 11.45 21.26
C ASN A 89 1.60 10.39 20.22
N ILE A 90 2.90 10.13 20.11
CA ILE A 90 3.46 9.24 19.08
C ILE A 90 3.83 7.90 19.72
N VAL A 91 3.45 6.81 19.06
CA VAL A 91 3.91 5.46 19.38
C VAL A 91 4.84 5.00 18.25
N GLU A 92 6.05 4.60 18.61
CA GLU A 92 7.02 4.00 17.68
C GLU A 92 7.09 2.49 17.89
N VAL A 93 6.97 1.75 16.80
CA VAL A 93 7.10 0.30 16.77
C VAL A 93 7.71 -0.14 15.42
N VAL A 94 8.64 -1.08 15.45
CA VAL A 94 9.33 -1.59 14.23
C VAL A 94 9.87 -0.45 13.35
N ASN A 95 10.47 0.56 13.98
CA ASN A 95 11.01 1.76 13.33
C ASN A 95 9.98 2.57 12.50
N GLN A 96 8.71 2.47 12.85
CA GLN A 96 7.65 3.28 12.27
C GLN A 96 6.90 4.02 13.38
N ARG A 97 6.40 5.23 13.08
CA ARG A 97 5.74 6.13 14.03
C ARG A 97 4.28 6.31 13.69
N TYR A 98 3.45 6.29 14.75
CA TYR A 98 2.00 6.36 14.67
C TYR A 98 1.49 7.40 15.66
N PHE A 99 0.56 8.27 15.26
CA PHE A 99 -0.17 9.14 16.18
C PHE A 99 -1.28 8.37 16.87
N ILE A 100 -1.44 8.56 18.18
CA ILE A 100 -2.60 8.05 18.93
C ILE A 100 -3.84 8.86 18.53
N ARG A 101 -4.81 8.22 17.86
CA ARG A 101 -6.05 8.89 17.44
C ARG A 101 -7.21 8.63 18.36
N ASP A 102 -7.41 7.38 18.78
CA ASP A 102 -8.51 7.03 19.66
C ASP A 102 -8.00 6.28 20.89
N VAL A 103 -8.54 6.63 22.04
CA VAL A 103 -8.29 5.97 23.33
C VAL A 103 -9.63 5.62 23.97
N SER A 104 -9.96 4.33 23.97
CA SER A 104 -11.19 3.82 24.58
C SER A 104 -10.91 3.14 25.92
N LYS A 105 -11.77 3.38 26.91
CA LYS A 105 -11.74 2.66 28.19
C LYS A 105 -12.73 1.51 28.13
N VAL A 106 -12.23 0.30 28.19
CA VAL A 106 -13.05 -0.91 28.03
C VAL A 106 -13.01 -1.74 29.31
N ARG A 107 -14.18 -2.17 29.78
CA ARG A 107 -14.32 -3.14 30.88
C ARG A 107 -14.88 -4.44 30.30
N ALA A 108 -14.06 -5.48 30.26
CA ALA A 108 -14.46 -6.80 29.79
C ALA A 108 -13.92 -7.88 30.74
N GLY A 109 -14.75 -8.88 31.11
CA GLY A 109 -14.33 -9.98 31.97
C GLY A 109 -13.77 -9.55 33.36
N GLY A 110 -14.23 -8.41 33.91
CA GLY A 110 -13.74 -7.85 35.18
C GLY A 110 -12.44 -7.07 35.05
N ARG A 111 -11.78 -7.03 33.90
CA ARG A 111 -10.58 -6.22 33.63
C ARG A 111 -10.97 -4.87 33.06
N LEU A 112 -10.21 -3.84 33.42
CA LEU A 112 -10.33 -2.51 32.84
C LEU A 112 -9.04 -2.22 32.04
N GLU A 113 -9.21 -1.87 30.77
CA GLU A 113 -8.12 -1.67 29.84
C GLU A 113 -8.34 -0.39 29.02
N LEU A 114 -7.26 0.21 28.57
CA LEU A 114 -7.26 1.18 27.50
C LEU A 114 -7.07 0.41 26.17
N VAL A 115 -7.97 0.64 25.23
CA VAL A 115 -7.80 0.20 23.84
C VAL A 115 -7.40 1.41 23.02
N VAL A 116 -6.24 1.32 22.37
CA VAL A 116 -5.59 2.42 21.70
C VAL A 116 -5.56 2.14 20.20
N TYR A 117 -5.99 3.12 19.39
CA TYR A 117 -5.92 3.10 17.96
C TYR A 117 -5.01 4.22 17.48
N CYS A 118 -4.08 3.88 16.59
CA CYS A 118 -3.08 4.80 16.06
C CYS A 118 -3.05 4.73 14.53
N GLU A 119 -2.72 5.87 13.90
CA GLU A 119 -2.51 6.00 12.45
C GLU A 119 -1.07 6.42 12.18
N ALA A 120 -0.48 5.91 11.10
CA ALA A 120 0.87 6.28 10.70
C ALA A 120 1.00 7.80 10.51
N THR A 121 2.09 8.39 11.00
CA THR A 121 2.25 9.85 11.03
C THR A 121 2.24 10.51 9.66
N TRP A 122 2.58 9.77 8.59
CA TRP A 122 2.50 10.28 7.21
C TRP A 122 1.06 10.62 6.77
N TYR A 123 0.06 10.03 7.43
CA TYR A 123 -1.33 10.27 7.06
C TYR A 123 -1.77 11.71 7.32
N ASP A 124 -1.06 12.43 8.18
CA ASP A 124 -1.29 13.86 8.45
C ASP A 124 -0.99 14.78 7.26
N LEU A 125 -0.33 14.29 6.22
CA LEU A 125 -0.23 15.00 4.94
C LEU A 125 -1.61 15.34 4.33
N GLN A 126 -2.69 14.66 4.77
CA GLN A 126 -4.07 14.98 4.37
C GLN A 126 -4.60 16.28 5.01
N TYR A 127 -4.07 16.67 6.17
CA TYR A 127 -4.49 17.85 6.92
C TYR A 127 -3.69 19.11 6.58
N THR A 128 -2.83 19.03 5.58
CA THR A 128 -2.08 20.17 5.09
C THR A 128 -2.98 21.17 4.36
N GLU A 129 -2.55 22.44 4.32
CA GLU A 129 -3.24 23.47 3.56
C GLU A 129 -3.46 23.04 2.10
N PRO A 130 -4.60 23.42 1.50
CA PRO A 130 -4.89 23.11 0.12
C PRO A 130 -3.78 23.64 -0.80
N MET A 131 -3.36 22.81 -1.74
CA MET A 131 -2.38 23.20 -2.73
C MET A 131 -3.03 24.12 -3.77
N LYS A 132 -2.31 25.19 -4.17
CA LYS A 132 -2.65 25.94 -5.38
C LYS A 132 -2.47 25.01 -6.59
N ALA A 133 -3.19 25.34 -7.68
CA ALA A 133 -3.04 24.58 -8.92
C ALA A 133 -1.56 24.49 -9.29
N LEU A 134 -1.08 23.26 -9.35
CA LEU A 134 0.28 22.94 -9.78
C LEU A 134 0.19 22.17 -11.10
N SER A 135 1.02 22.54 -12.03
CA SER A 135 1.10 21.92 -13.34
C SER A 135 2.55 21.65 -13.68
N TRP A 136 2.84 20.38 -13.96
CA TRP A 136 4.16 19.95 -14.40
C TRP A 136 4.06 19.47 -15.84
N GLN A 137 5.03 19.85 -16.65
CA GLN A 137 5.17 19.38 -18.01
C GLN A 137 6.52 18.68 -18.16
N ASP A 138 6.52 17.52 -18.77
CA ASP A 138 7.70 16.70 -18.99
C ASP A 138 8.56 16.54 -17.71
N ALA A 139 7.90 16.28 -16.57
CA ALA A 139 8.53 16.18 -15.27
C ALA A 139 8.64 14.72 -14.81
N THR A 140 9.66 14.44 -14.02
CA THR A 140 9.83 13.15 -13.34
C THR A 140 9.02 13.09 -12.05
N PRO A 141 8.67 11.90 -11.54
CA PRO A 141 8.03 11.76 -10.23
C PRO A 141 8.82 12.44 -9.11
N GLU A 142 10.15 12.37 -9.13
CA GLU A 142 11.02 13.00 -8.13
C GLU A 142 10.82 14.52 -8.08
N GLN A 143 10.78 15.18 -9.24
CA GLN A 143 10.55 16.62 -9.33
C GLN A 143 9.18 17.00 -8.80
N ILE A 144 8.14 16.24 -9.18
CA ILE A 144 6.77 16.49 -8.74
C ILE A 144 6.63 16.27 -7.23
N MET A 145 7.22 15.20 -6.70
CA MET A 145 7.20 14.90 -5.26
C MET A 145 7.91 15.97 -4.45
N ALA A 146 9.06 16.47 -4.92
CA ALA A 146 9.80 17.54 -4.24
C ALA A 146 8.93 18.79 -4.06
N ASP A 147 8.22 19.22 -5.12
CA ASP A 147 7.31 20.35 -5.05
C ASP A 147 6.10 20.10 -4.14
N ILE A 148 5.54 18.86 -4.18
CA ILE A 148 4.41 18.50 -3.33
C ILE A 148 4.81 18.47 -1.85
N LEU A 149 5.99 17.99 -1.51
CA LEU A 149 6.47 17.82 -0.14
C LEU A 149 7.08 19.08 0.45
N ASP A 150 7.31 20.13 -0.36
CA ASP A 150 7.90 21.37 0.13
C ASP A 150 7.11 21.97 1.30
N GLY A 151 7.82 22.33 2.36
CA GLY A 151 7.25 22.90 3.58
C GLY A 151 6.48 21.93 4.48
N THR A 152 6.43 20.64 4.18
CA THR A 152 5.69 19.64 5.00
C THR A 152 6.52 18.98 6.09
N GLY A 153 7.84 19.13 6.06
CA GLY A 153 8.77 18.36 6.90
C GLY A 153 9.04 16.93 6.40
N TRP A 154 8.46 16.55 5.26
CA TRP A 154 8.74 15.32 4.53
C TRP A 154 9.62 15.60 3.32
N THR A 155 10.43 14.63 2.93
CA THR A 155 11.35 14.73 1.80
C THR A 155 11.21 13.55 0.85
N VAL A 156 11.69 13.72 -0.38
CA VAL A 156 11.73 12.63 -1.36
C VAL A 156 12.81 11.64 -0.93
N GLY A 157 12.46 10.37 -0.88
CA GLY A 157 13.37 9.26 -0.64
C GLY A 157 13.87 8.63 -1.93
N ARG A 158 13.77 7.31 -2.06
CA ARG A 158 14.17 6.58 -3.25
C ARG A 158 13.09 6.66 -4.34
N VAL A 159 13.49 7.06 -5.55
CA VAL A 159 12.62 7.09 -6.74
C VAL A 159 13.21 6.17 -7.81
N GLU A 160 12.48 5.12 -8.17
CA GLU A 160 12.88 4.15 -9.20
C GLU A 160 12.24 4.43 -10.57
N VAL A 161 11.17 5.22 -10.57
CA VAL A 161 10.40 5.58 -11.76
C VAL A 161 10.97 6.89 -12.31
N THR A 162 11.54 6.83 -13.50
CA THR A 162 12.26 7.95 -14.12
C THR A 162 11.56 8.51 -15.34
N GLU A 163 10.46 7.92 -15.74
CA GLU A 163 9.65 8.36 -16.87
C GLU A 163 9.15 9.78 -16.64
N ARG A 164 9.04 10.55 -17.72
CA ARG A 164 8.56 11.92 -17.71
C ARG A 164 7.11 11.98 -18.14
N ARG A 165 6.29 12.74 -17.46
CA ARG A 165 4.86 12.92 -17.76
C ARG A 165 4.42 14.35 -17.47
N ASN A 166 3.27 14.68 -18.03
CA ASN A 166 2.55 15.89 -17.66
C ASN A 166 1.57 15.54 -16.53
N LEU A 167 1.52 16.36 -15.50
CA LEU A 167 0.54 16.25 -14.42
C LEU A 167 -0.04 17.63 -14.12
N GLN A 168 -1.36 17.73 -14.00
CA GLN A 168 -2.06 18.92 -13.57
C GLN A 168 -2.99 18.56 -12.43
N LEU A 169 -2.89 19.26 -11.31
CA LEU A 169 -3.77 19.16 -10.16
C LEU A 169 -4.85 20.25 -10.22
N GLU A 170 -6.02 19.96 -9.68
CA GLU A 170 -7.10 20.91 -9.56
C GLU A 170 -6.83 21.90 -8.41
N GLU A 171 -7.09 23.18 -8.65
CA GLU A 171 -6.90 24.27 -7.69
C GLU A 171 -7.84 24.14 -6.49
N GLY A 172 -7.30 24.37 -5.28
CA GLY A 172 -8.08 24.53 -4.06
C GLY A 172 -8.73 23.27 -3.49
N LEU A 173 -8.62 22.12 -4.16
CA LEU A 173 -9.28 20.87 -3.76
C LEU A 173 -8.28 19.75 -3.34
N THR A 174 -7.00 20.04 -3.37
CA THR A 174 -5.97 19.01 -3.23
C THR A 174 -5.04 19.32 -2.06
N ASN A 175 -5.02 18.45 -1.04
CA ASN A 175 -3.98 18.44 -0.02
C ASN A 175 -2.75 17.63 -0.49
N ARG A 176 -1.67 17.66 0.29
CA ARG A 176 -0.39 17.02 -0.08
C ARG A 176 -0.54 15.51 -0.30
N LEU A 177 -1.27 14.83 0.58
CA LEU A 177 -1.48 13.38 0.45
C LEU A 177 -2.28 13.03 -0.81
N LYS A 178 -3.34 13.78 -1.09
CA LYS A 178 -4.14 13.58 -2.31
C LYS A 178 -3.30 13.82 -3.55
N ALA A 179 -2.46 14.87 -3.55
CA ALA A 179 -1.54 15.16 -4.64
C ALA A 179 -0.53 14.04 -4.89
N LEU A 180 0.09 13.50 -3.84
CA LEU A 180 0.99 12.34 -3.95
C LEU A 180 0.28 11.13 -4.55
N ARG A 181 -0.96 10.86 -4.13
CA ARG A 181 -1.76 9.73 -4.62
C ARG A 181 -2.16 9.83 -6.09
N GLU A 182 -1.96 10.98 -6.73
CA GLU A 182 -2.13 11.10 -8.18
C GLU A 182 -0.93 10.52 -8.98
N LEU A 183 0.26 10.43 -8.37
CA LEU A 183 1.42 9.89 -9.08
C LEU A 183 1.23 8.44 -9.57
N PRO A 184 0.76 7.47 -8.75
CA PRO A 184 0.50 6.11 -9.22
C PRO A 184 -0.53 6.02 -10.36
N ASN A 185 -1.38 7.03 -10.49
CA ASN A 185 -2.38 7.09 -11.55
C ASN A 185 -1.77 7.48 -12.91
N VAL A 186 -0.71 8.28 -12.91
CA VAL A 186 -0.04 8.79 -14.12
C VAL A 186 1.23 7.99 -14.43
N PHE A 187 1.99 7.66 -13.41
CA PHE A 187 3.22 6.87 -13.50
C PHE A 187 2.96 5.44 -13.03
N THR A 188 3.77 4.50 -13.51
CA THR A 188 3.70 3.12 -13.01
C THR A 188 4.63 2.98 -11.81
N GLY A 189 4.08 3.17 -10.59
CA GLY A 189 4.83 3.12 -9.35
C GLY A 189 3.93 3.04 -8.13
N GLU A 190 4.53 2.83 -6.97
CA GLU A 190 3.89 2.73 -5.65
C GLU A 190 4.56 3.70 -4.67
N LEU A 191 3.74 4.37 -3.85
CA LEU A 191 4.20 5.26 -2.79
C LEU A 191 4.49 4.46 -1.52
N TRP A 192 5.65 4.72 -0.92
CA TRP A 192 6.06 4.13 0.34
C TRP A 192 6.50 5.22 1.31
N PHE A 193 5.94 5.22 2.51
CA PHE A 193 6.19 6.23 3.52
C PHE A 193 7.05 5.65 4.65
N ASN A 194 8.18 6.30 4.92
CA ASN A 194 9.05 5.96 6.03
C ASN A 194 8.93 7.04 7.12
N THR A 195 8.24 6.70 8.19
CA THR A 195 7.96 7.64 9.29
C THR A 195 9.13 7.81 10.25
N SER A 196 10.19 6.99 10.15
CA SER A 196 11.38 7.13 11.00
C SER A 196 12.25 8.31 10.59
N ASN A 197 12.26 8.65 9.31
CA ASN A 197 13.06 9.73 8.74
C ASN A 197 12.25 10.73 7.90
N ASN A 198 10.93 10.58 7.87
CA ASN A 198 9.97 11.38 7.11
C ASN A 198 10.32 11.45 5.62
N THR A 199 10.54 10.29 4.99
CA THR A 199 10.75 10.20 3.55
C THR A 199 9.61 9.50 2.83
N VAL A 200 9.39 9.87 1.58
CA VAL A 200 8.45 9.21 0.67
C VAL A 200 9.23 8.63 -0.50
N ASP A 201 9.17 7.32 -0.65
CA ASP A 201 9.74 6.62 -1.79
C ASP A 201 8.69 6.43 -2.88
N PHE A 202 9.12 6.40 -4.15
CA PHE A 202 8.27 6.02 -5.28
C PHE A 202 8.91 4.89 -6.08
N LEU A 203 8.46 3.68 -5.82
CA LEU A 203 9.11 2.45 -6.27
C LEU A 203 8.34 1.79 -7.39
N ARG A 204 9.03 0.98 -8.20
CA ARG A 204 8.37 0.14 -9.19
C ARG A 204 7.52 -0.94 -8.53
N PRO A 205 6.37 -1.32 -9.13
CA PRO A 205 5.41 -2.23 -8.52
C PRO A 205 5.82 -3.71 -8.58
N GLU A 206 7.02 -4.03 -9.07
CA GLU A 206 7.50 -5.41 -9.18
C GLU A 206 7.73 -6.07 -7.82
N GLY A 207 7.87 -5.28 -6.76
CA GLY A 207 8.17 -5.74 -5.42
C GLY A 207 9.58 -6.32 -5.28
N ARG A 208 10.02 -6.48 -4.05
CA ARG A 208 11.30 -7.13 -3.73
C ARG A 208 11.07 -8.65 -3.64
N ASP A 209 11.92 -9.45 -4.24
CA ASP A 209 11.99 -10.87 -3.93
C ASP A 209 12.61 -11.03 -2.54
N SER A 210 11.80 -11.41 -1.57
CA SER A 210 12.24 -11.58 -0.19
C SER A 210 13.03 -12.87 0.03
N GLY A 211 12.91 -13.85 -0.90
CA GLY A 211 13.39 -15.22 -0.70
C GLY A 211 12.55 -16.02 0.30
N ALA A 212 11.55 -15.41 0.92
CA ALA A 212 10.66 -16.09 1.85
C ALA A 212 9.69 -17.02 1.13
N SER A 213 9.31 -18.11 1.80
CA SER A 213 8.35 -19.07 1.28
C SER A 213 7.19 -19.32 2.24
N ILE A 214 5.96 -19.35 1.70
CA ILE A 214 4.75 -19.72 2.41
C ILE A 214 4.32 -21.09 1.92
N VAL A 215 4.49 -22.11 2.77
CA VAL A 215 4.29 -23.51 2.37
C VAL A 215 3.32 -24.18 3.33
N TYR A 216 2.34 -24.92 2.78
CA TYR A 216 1.43 -25.73 3.58
C TYR A 216 2.20 -26.76 4.42
N ARG A 217 1.82 -26.89 5.69
CA ARG A 217 2.49 -27.70 6.72
C ARG A 217 3.87 -27.19 7.19
N LYS A 218 4.40 -26.09 6.62
CA LYS A 218 5.61 -25.41 7.16
C LYS A 218 5.17 -24.22 8.02
N ASN A 219 4.63 -23.18 7.38
CA ASN A 219 4.23 -21.93 8.02
C ASN A 219 2.82 -21.45 7.61
N MET A 220 2.22 -22.03 6.58
CA MET A 220 0.84 -21.74 6.19
C MET A 220 -0.12 -22.56 7.05
N LYS A 221 -1.09 -21.88 7.67
CA LYS A 221 -2.14 -22.51 8.49
C LYS A 221 -3.47 -22.59 7.75
N GLU A 222 -3.82 -21.52 7.06
CA GLU A 222 -5.07 -21.40 6.30
C GLU A 222 -4.76 -20.71 5.00
N ILE A 223 -5.48 -21.06 3.95
CA ILE A 223 -5.43 -20.38 2.66
C ILE A 223 -6.83 -20.40 2.04
N GLU A 224 -7.23 -19.26 1.53
CA GLU A 224 -8.38 -19.11 0.63
C GLU A 224 -7.86 -18.56 -0.69
N VAL A 225 -8.26 -19.19 -1.79
CA VAL A 225 -7.87 -18.80 -3.15
C VAL A 225 -9.11 -18.46 -3.93
N ASN A 226 -9.13 -17.29 -4.56
CA ASN A 226 -10.21 -16.85 -5.41
C ASN A 226 -9.68 -16.45 -6.79
N TYR A 227 -10.16 -17.12 -7.84
CA TYR A 227 -9.92 -16.76 -9.23
C TYR A 227 -11.15 -16.05 -9.80
N SER A 228 -10.97 -14.87 -10.40
CA SER A 228 -12.06 -14.08 -10.93
C SER A 228 -11.78 -13.52 -12.32
N THR A 229 -12.78 -13.62 -13.19
CA THR A 229 -12.81 -12.98 -14.51
C THR A 229 -13.81 -11.82 -14.58
N LYS A 230 -14.32 -11.36 -13.43
CA LYS A 230 -15.33 -10.29 -13.36
C LYS A 230 -14.86 -9.00 -14.02
N ASN A 231 -13.58 -8.66 -13.84
CA ASN A 231 -12.97 -7.44 -14.35
C ASN A 231 -12.07 -7.71 -15.57
N LEU A 232 -12.21 -8.86 -16.22
CA LEU A 232 -11.43 -9.18 -17.40
C LEU A 232 -11.83 -8.28 -18.57
N VAL A 233 -10.84 -7.66 -19.20
CA VAL A 233 -10.97 -6.79 -20.38
C VAL A 233 -10.08 -7.32 -21.48
N THR A 234 -10.60 -7.37 -22.72
CA THR A 234 -9.82 -7.80 -23.88
C THR A 234 -9.66 -6.70 -24.92
N LYS A 235 -10.44 -5.61 -24.78
CA LYS A 235 -10.38 -4.45 -25.67
C LYS A 235 -10.57 -3.17 -24.87
N LEU A 236 -9.62 -2.24 -24.98
CA LEU A 236 -9.58 -1.02 -24.21
C LEU A 236 -9.56 0.20 -25.13
N TYR A 237 -10.56 1.06 -25.02
CA TYR A 237 -10.58 2.40 -25.59
C TYR A 237 -10.08 3.42 -24.58
N LEU A 238 -9.22 4.32 -25.02
CA LEU A 238 -8.56 5.29 -24.18
C LEU A 238 -8.79 6.71 -24.70
N TYR A 239 -9.27 7.57 -23.83
CA TYR A 239 -9.47 8.98 -24.12
C TYR A 239 -8.73 9.84 -23.09
N GLY A 240 -7.89 10.74 -23.56
CA GLY A 240 -7.20 11.76 -22.78
C GLY A 240 -7.96 13.08 -22.75
N LYS A 241 -7.25 14.17 -22.41
CA LYS A 241 -7.80 15.52 -22.36
C LYS A 241 -8.41 15.93 -23.72
N ASN A 242 -9.56 16.61 -23.67
CA ASN A 242 -10.31 17.04 -24.86
C ASN A 242 -10.68 15.87 -25.79
N ASN A 243 -10.94 14.69 -25.24
CA ASN A 243 -11.23 13.46 -26.00
C ASN A 243 -10.09 13.02 -26.94
N MET A 244 -8.86 13.40 -26.66
CA MET A 244 -7.68 12.91 -27.36
C MET A 244 -7.68 11.37 -27.38
N THR A 245 -7.48 10.76 -28.54
CA THR A 245 -7.36 9.30 -28.72
C THR A 245 -5.90 8.87 -28.74
N ILE A 246 -5.67 7.57 -28.82
CA ILE A 246 -4.33 6.98 -28.94
C ILE A 246 -3.92 6.71 -30.42
N GLU A 247 -4.72 7.13 -31.39
CA GLU A 247 -4.51 6.82 -32.82
C GLU A 247 -3.12 7.24 -33.31
N ASP A 248 -2.63 8.42 -32.91
CA ASP A 248 -1.31 8.92 -33.29
C ASP A 248 -0.15 8.11 -32.68
N ALA A 249 -0.39 7.41 -31.58
CA ALA A 249 0.61 6.60 -30.88
C ALA A 249 0.48 5.11 -31.21
N HIS A 250 -0.67 4.66 -31.70
CA HIS A 250 -0.91 3.27 -32.00
C HIS A 250 -0.21 2.87 -33.31
N PRO A 251 0.56 1.77 -33.37
CA PRO A 251 1.30 1.36 -34.56
C PRO A 251 0.43 1.20 -35.85
N GLU A 252 -0.84 0.85 -35.68
CA GLU A 252 -1.81 0.67 -36.76
C GLU A 252 -2.84 1.82 -36.84
N GLY A 253 -2.66 2.92 -36.08
CA GLY A 253 -3.57 4.05 -36.08
C GLY A 253 -4.96 3.74 -35.50
N LEU A 254 -5.08 2.79 -34.56
CA LEU A 254 -6.34 2.38 -33.99
C LEU A 254 -6.67 3.17 -32.69
N PRO A 255 -7.95 3.52 -32.43
CA PRO A 255 -8.37 4.22 -31.20
C PRO A 255 -8.47 3.30 -29.99
N TYR A 256 -8.02 2.06 -30.08
CA TYR A 256 -8.11 1.06 -29.02
C TYR A 256 -6.92 0.11 -29.08
N ILE A 257 -6.70 -0.61 -27.97
CA ILE A 257 -5.77 -1.73 -27.89
C ILE A 257 -6.53 -3.01 -27.55
N GLU A 258 -6.01 -4.15 -28.00
CA GLU A 258 -6.61 -5.48 -27.79
C GLU A 258 -5.58 -6.47 -27.24
N ASN A 259 -6.04 -7.35 -26.34
CA ASN A 259 -5.24 -8.46 -25.85
C ASN A 259 -6.17 -9.64 -25.51
N TYR A 260 -6.08 -10.71 -26.29
CA TYR A 260 -6.91 -11.91 -26.18
C TYR A 260 -6.15 -13.13 -25.63
N GLN A 261 -5.08 -12.90 -24.85
CA GLN A 261 -4.20 -13.98 -24.36
C GLN A 261 -4.92 -15.03 -23.51
N TYR A 262 -6.03 -14.69 -22.84
CA TYR A 262 -6.76 -15.60 -21.97
C TYR A 262 -8.08 -16.08 -22.56
N THR A 263 -8.79 -15.24 -23.29
CA THR A 263 -10.10 -15.57 -23.86
C THR A 263 -10.30 -14.85 -25.19
N THR A 264 -10.96 -15.52 -26.13
CA THR A 264 -11.37 -14.93 -27.41
C THR A 264 -12.64 -14.07 -27.31
N LYS A 265 -13.29 -14.05 -26.14
CA LYS A 265 -14.49 -13.24 -25.92
C LYS A 265 -14.11 -11.77 -25.89
N LYS A 266 -14.82 -10.97 -26.68
CA LYS A 266 -14.68 -9.52 -26.69
C LYS A 266 -15.30 -8.91 -25.44
N LYS A 267 -14.49 -8.32 -24.57
CA LYS A 267 -14.87 -7.61 -23.37
C LYS A 267 -14.30 -6.20 -23.44
N VAL A 268 -15.15 -5.22 -23.68
CA VAL A 268 -14.78 -3.84 -23.96
C VAL A 268 -14.82 -3.00 -22.70
N MET A 269 -13.78 -2.19 -22.48
CA MET A 269 -13.77 -1.11 -21.49
C MET A 269 -13.44 0.19 -22.19
N VAL A 270 -14.02 1.27 -21.70
CA VAL A 270 -13.71 2.65 -22.13
C VAL A 270 -13.18 3.39 -20.90
N VAL A 271 -12.00 3.99 -21.04
CA VAL A 271 -11.38 4.80 -19.99
C VAL A 271 -11.18 6.21 -20.51
N LYS A 272 -11.64 7.21 -19.77
CA LYS A 272 -11.36 8.61 -20.01
C LYS A 272 -10.53 9.14 -18.85
N ASP A 273 -9.32 9.65 -19.17
CA ASP A 273 -8.41 10.20 -18.18
C ASP A 273 -7.82 11.54 -18.67
N GLU A 274 -8.42 12.62 -18.23
CA GLU A 274 -8.05 13.98 -18.66
C GLU A 274 -6.69 14.47 -18.14
N ARG A 275 -6.00 13.70 -17.30
CA ARG A 275 -4.62 13.96 -16.89
C ARG A 275 -3.64 13.76 -18.03
N PHE A 276 -3.97 12.89 -18.98
CA PHE A 276 -3.14 12.63 -20.16
C PHE A 276 -3.39 13.66 -21.25
N THR A 277 -2.34 14.38 -21.62
CA THR A 277 -2.32 15.39 -22.69
C THR A 277 -1.44 14.96 -23.88
N ASN A 278 -0.81 13.78 -23.78
CA ASN A 278 0.05 13.21 -24.81
C ASN A 278 -0.44 11.81 -25.17
N PRO A 279 -0.77 11.53 -26.46
CA PRO A 279 -1.31 10.23 -26.89
C PRO A 279 -0.32 9.07 -26.66
N PHE A 280 0.99 9.31 -26.76
CA PHE A 280 2.01 8.27 -26.52
C PHE A 280 2.01 7.82 -25.06
N HIS A 281 1.93 8.76 -24.11
CA HIS A 281 1.86 8.43 -22.69
C HIS A 281 0.56 7.69 -22.33
N LEU A 282 -0.55 8.09 -22.95
CA LEU A 282 -1.85 7.42 -22.78
C LEU A 282 -1.81 6.00 -23.35
N TYR A 283 -1.18 5.82 -24.50
CA TYR A 283 -0.99 4.51 -25.14
C TYR A 283 -0.16 3.58 -24.26
N GLU A 284 1.03 4.00 -23.81
CA GLU A 284 1.88 3.23 -22.90
C GLU A 284 1.14 2.80 -21.64
N ARG A 285 0.41 3.74 -21.02
CA ARG A 285 -0.41 3.46 -19.85
C ARG A 285 -1.49 2.42 -20.16
N GLY A 286 -2.13 2.51 -21.29
CA GLY A 286 -3.14 1.58 -21.76
C GLY A 286 -2.59 0.18 -22.01
N VAL A 287 -1.44 0.06 -22.66
CA VAL A 287 -0.76 -1.23 -22.90
C VAL A 287 -0.44 -1.91 -21.58
N TYR A 288 0.13 -1.18 -20.62
CA TYR A 288 0.39 -1.71 -19.29
C TYR A 288 -0.90 -2.16 -18.60
N ALA A 289 -1.94 -1.31 -18.59
CA ALA A 289 -3.21 -1.64 -17.95
C ALA A 289 -3.85 -2.89 -18.59
N LEU A 290 -3.87 -2.98 -19.92
CA LEU A 290 -4.47 -4.11 -20.63
C LEU A 290 -3.68 -5.40 -20.43
N SER A 291 -2.35 -5.35 -20.28
CA SER A 291 -1.53 -6.54 -20.00
C SER A 291 -1.96 -7.24 -18.71
N ILE A 292 -2.51 -6.49 -17.78
CA ILE A 292 -3.04 -6.96 -16.47
C ILE A 292 -4.52 -7.31 -16.60
N LEU A 293 -5.34 -6.41 -17.14
CA LEU A 293 -6.78 -6.59 -17.25
C LEU A 293 -7.20 -7.77 -18.14
N SER A 294 -6.35 -8.17 -19.07
CA SER A 294 -6.60 -9.29 -20.00
C SER A 294 -6.36 -10.67 -19.38
N ARG A 295 -6.12 -10.75 -18.08
CA ARG A 295 -5.92 -11.99 -17.31
C ARG A 295 -6.93 -12.11 -16.16
N PRO A 296 -7.27 -13.34 -15.72
CA PRO A 296 -8.01 -13.53 -14.48
C PRO A 296 -7.23 -12.93 -13.30
N THR A 297 -7.95 -12.35 -12.36
CA THR A 297 -7.36 -11.99 -11.07
C THR A 297 -7.36 -13.22 -10.16
N ALA A 298 -6.21 -13.49 -9.54
CA ALA A 298 -6.10 -14.44 -8.44
C ALA A 298 -5.89 -13.67 -7.14
N SER A 299 -6.66 -13.99 -6.12
CA SER A 299 -6.45 -13.45 -4.77
C SER A 299 -6.27 -14.57 -3.78
N TYR A 300 -5.31 -14.40 -2.88
CA TYR A 300 -4.96 -15.35 -1.84
C TYR A 300 -5.10 -14.65 -0.49
N VAL A 301 -5.86 -15.26 0.41
CA VAL A 301 -5.94 -14.85 1.82
C VAL A 301 -5.32 -15.98 2.62
N MET A 302 -4.28 -15.71 3.38
CA MET A 302 -3.53 -16.72 4.11
C MET A 302 -3.34 -16.33 5.57
N LYS A 303 -3.37 -17.34 6.47
CA LYS A 303 -2.83 -17.21 7.82
C LYS A 303 -1.49 -17.91 7.86
N VAL A 304 -0.46 -17.13 8.16
CA VAL A 304 0.94 -17.58 8.12
C VAL A 304 1.57 -17.42 9.50
N ALA A 305 2.36 -18.39 9.92
CA ALA A 305 3.22 -18.25 11.10
C ALA A 305 4.51 -17.53 10.70
N ASP A 306 4.85 -16.46 11.43
CA ASP A 306 6.12 -15.74 11.23
C ASP A 306 7.27 -16.60 11.79
N LEU A 307 8.07 -17.16 10.90
CA LEU A 307 9.26 -17.95 11.26
C LEU A 307 10.53 -17.09 11.37
N SER A 308 10.52 -15.85 10.89
CA SER A 308 11.71 -14.99 10.85
C SER A 308 12.32 -14.70 12.22
N ARG A 309 11.49 -14.83 13.28
CA ARG A 309 11.90 -14.64 14.68
C ARG A 309 12.57 -15.88 15.31
N MET A 310 12.58 -17.00 14.62
CA MET A 310 13.27 -18.20 15.06
C MET A 310 14.75 -18.12 14.68
N SER A 311 15.62 -18.63 15.55
CA SER A 311 17.06 -18.67 15.28
C SER A 311 17.37 -19.35 13.95
N GLY A 312 18.14 -18.67 13.09
CA GLY A 312 18.55 -19.18 11.78
C GLY A 312 17.52 -19.02 10.66
N LEU A 313 16.33 -18.46 10.93
CA LEU A 313 15.26 -18.32 9.96
C LEU A 313 14.96 -16.84 9.56
N SER A 314 15.90 -15.92 9.78
CA SER A 314 15.73 -14.50 9.40
C SER A 314 15.47 -14.30 7.90
N HIS A 315 15.89 -15.24 7.05
CA HIS A 315 15.62 -15.24 5.61
C HIS A 315 14.15 -15.51 5.24
N GLU A 316 13.35 -15.99 6.20
CA GLU A 316 11.88 -16.14 6.03
C GLU A 316 11.11 -14.82 6.29
N GLN A 317 11.81 -13.72 6.55
CA GLN A 317 11.18 -12.42 6.74
C GLN A 317 10.64 -11.89 5.41
N PHE A 318 9.42 -11.41 5.43
CA PHE A 318 8.82 -10.66 4.35
C PHE A 318 7.99 -9.49 4.90
N ALA A 319 7.82 -8.48 4.09
CA ALA A 319 7.09 -7.27 4.42
C ALA A 319 5.98 -7.00 3.39
N LEU A 320 5.14 -6.01 3.69
CA LEU A 320 4.20 -5.48 2.72
C LEU A 320 4.99 -5.13 1.44
N GLY A 321 4.45 -5.53 0.32
CA GLY A 321 5.08 -5.25 -0.94
C GLY A 321 6.07 -6.29 -1.47
N ASP A 322 6.55 -7.22 -0.66
CA ASP A 322 7.47 -8.26 -1.11
C ASP A 322 6.78 -9.33 -1.97
N ASN A 323 7.55 -9.90 -2.89
CA ASN A 323 7.21 -11.14 -3.57
C ASN A 323 7.61 -12.32 -2.68
N VAL A 324 6.67 -13.24 -2.49
CA VAL A 324 6.90 -14.46 -1.73
C VAL A 324 6.51 -15.68 -2.57
N PHE A 325 7.24 -16.78 -2.40
CA PHE A 325 6.87 -18.05 -3.01
C PHE A 325 5.76 -18.71 -2.18
N VAL A 326 4.67 -19.12 -2.83
CA VAL A 326 3.56 -19.83 -2.18
C VAL A 326 3.43 -21.22 -2.76
N TYR A 327 3.39 -22.24 -1.91
CA TYR A 327 3.28 -23.63 -2.35
C TYR A 327 2.23 -24.39 -1.54
N ASP A 328 1.28 -24.97 -2.26
CA ASP A 328 0.32 -25.95 -1.75
C ASP A 328 0.02 -26.99 -2.82
N LYS A 329 0.54 -28.22 -2.62
CA LYS A 329 0.40 -29.30 -3.58
C LYS A 329 -1.05 -29.77 -3.75
N GLU A 330 -1.84 -29.74 -2.68
CA GLU A 330 -3.24 -30.24 -2.69
C GLU A 330 -4.15 -29.29 -3.47
N LEU A 331 -3.86 -27.98 -3.42
CA LEU A 331 -4.55 -26.94 -4.17
C LEU A 331 -3.93 -26.66 -5.56
N GLY A 332 -2.83 -27.32 -5.91
CA GLY A 332 -2.12 -27.09 -7.17
C GLY A 332 -1.49 -25.70 -7.28
N ILE A 333 -1.05 -25.13 -6.15
CA ILE A 333 -0.38 -23.82 -6.08
C ILE A 333 1.13 -24.06 -6.05
N ASN A 334 1.86 -23.50 -7.02
CA ASN A 334 3.32 -23.62 -7.14
C ASN A 334 3.93 -22.40 -7.86
#